data_d6b69976e5ea1da49803ab712be3c95b
#
_entry.id   d6b69976e5ea1da49803ab712be3c95b
#
_cell.length_a   1.000
_cell.length_b   1.000
_cell.length_c   1.000
_cell.angle_alpha   90.00
_cell.angle_beta   90.00
_cell.angle_gamma   90.00
#
_symmetry.space_group_name_H-M   'P 1'
#
loop_
_entity.id
_entity.type
_entity.pdbx_description
1 polymer ?
#
loop_
_entity_poly.entity_id
_entity_poly.type
_entity_poly.pdbx_seq_one_letter_code
_entity_poly.pdbx_strand_id
1 'polypeptide(L)'
;MKKGIIASGIWCVDISYKIKNWPSEGKTSIVERKIDGVGGGPSNVLTNLEYLGFKYPKIALGCIGKDNEADIIKKHNKKNNIISKYLTVLRNNKTSYTLIMSKGGGERTFFHYPGANESLSYRNIKLSNIKNYKPKIFYVGYLTFLGKLDELDSNNKTKLCSVLKKTKKMGMLNCLDLASYDHKNYKKIIKSAAKYCDYLFLNEIEAELATGYKIISKNKFNKKNAESAANYLLECGIS
;
A
#
# COMPACT_ATOMS: atom_id res chain seq x y z
N MET A 1 7.83 15.47 -22.01
CA MET A 1 8.48 14.52 -21.10
C MET A 1 7.46 14.00 -20.08
N LYS A 2 7.48 12.70 -19.69
CA LYS A 2 6.63 12.14 -18.62
C LYS A 2 7.19 12.54 -17.27
N LYS A 3 6.35 13.06 -16.34
CA LYS A 3 6.87 13.66 -15.10
C LYS A 3 6.01 13.39 -13.85
N GLY A 4 4.73 12.98 -13.98
CA GLY A 4 3.84 12.76 -12.84
C GLY A 4 3.95 11.38 -12.22
N ILE A 5 3.27 11.19 -11.10
CA ILE A 5 3.11 9.92 -10.40
C ILE A 5 1.62 9.58 -10.21
N ILE A 6 1.31 8.32 -10.45
CA ILE A 6 0.04 7.70 -10.02
C ILE A 6 0.35 6.83 -8.82
N ALA A 7 -0.41 6.96 -7.75
CA ALA A 7 -0.37 6.04 -6.63
C ALA A 7 -1.72 5.36 -6.46
N SER A 8 -1.71 4.03 -6.46
CA SER A 8 -2.88 3.18 -6.31
C SER A 8 -2.72 2.20 -5.15
N GLY A 9 -3.82 1.73 -4.60
CA GLY A 9 -3.82 0.74 -3.53
C GLY A 9 -4.71 1.15 -2.37
N ILE A 10 -4.20 0.92 -1.15
CA ILE A 10 -4.93 1.15 0.10
C ILE A 10 -5.03 2.63 0.43
N TRP A 11 -6.25 3.10 0.60
CA TRP A 11 -6.60 4.41 1.16
C TRP A 11 -7.37 4.17 2.44
N CYS A 12 -6.90 4.66 3.57
CA CYS A 12 -7.55 4.48 4.87
C CYS A 12 -7.40 5.70 5.76
N VAL A 13 -8.23 5.78 6.78
CA VAL A 13 -8.04 6.68 7.90
C VAL A 13 -7.30 5.93 9.00
N ASP A 14 -6.20 6.49 9.48
CA ASP A 14 -5.44 5.95 10.60
C ASP A 14 -5.89 6.65 11.90
N ILE A 15 -6.36 5.86 12.86
CA ILE A 15 -6.80 6.32 14.17
C ILE A 15 -5.81 5.78 15.21
N SER A 16 -4.87 6.62 15.61
CA SER A 16 -3.78 6.24 16.51
C SER A 16 -4.14 6.56 17.97
N TYR A 17 -4.03 5.56 18.82
CA TYR A 17 -4.22 5.67 20.25
C TYR A 17 -2.91 5.38 21.00
N LYS A 18 -2.47 6.33 21.83
CA LYS A 18 -1.47 6.05 22.85
C LYS A 18 -2.18 5.50 24.07
N ILE A 19 -1.88 4.26 24.45
CA ILE A 19 -2.47 3.58 25.60
C ILE A 19 -1.44 3.48 26.74
N LYS A 20 -1.92 3.49 27.98
CA LYS A 20 -1.07 3.38 29.16
C LYS A 20 -0.37 2.00 29.23
N ASN A 21 -1.08 0.94 28.95
CA ASN A 21 -0.59 -0.44 28.96
C ASN A 21 -1.50 -1.32 28.08
N TRP A 22 -0.99 -2.47 27.64
CA TRP A 22 -1.81 -3.52 27.06
C TRP A 22 -2.63 -4.20 28.15
N PRO A 23 -3.97 -4.16 28.08
CA PRO A 23 -4.80 -4.89 29.03
C PRO A 23 -4.77 -6.39 28.68
N SER A 24 -4.86 -7.24 29.68
CA SER A 24 -5.24 -8.63 29.46
C SER A 24 -6.72 -8.70 29.06
N GLU A 25 -7.12 -9.81 28.43
CA GLU A 25 -8.50 -10.03 28.01
C GLU A 25 -9.50 -9.78 29.16
N GLY A 26 -10.59 -9.10 28.85
CA GLY A 26 -11.62 -8.70 29.82
C GLY A 26 -11.27 -7.49 30.70
N LYS A 27 -10.07 -6.89 30.57
CA LYS A 27 -9.66 -5.70 31.36
C LYS A 27 -9.60 -4.43 30.51
N THR A 28 -9.60 -3.29 31.17
CA THR A 28 -9.59 -1.96 30.56
C THR A 28 -8.20 -1.33 30.64
N SER A 29 -7.79 -0.64 29.60
CA SER A 29 -6.65 0.29 29.60
C SER A 29 -7.12 1.73 29.30
N ILE A 30 -6.35 2.70 29.78
CA ILE A 30 -6.62 4.11 29.55
C ILE A 30 -5.98 4.56 28.26
N VAL A 31 -6.73 5.25 27.41
CA VAL A 31 -6.22 5.98 26.25
C VAL A 31 -5.73 7.35 26.72
N GLU A 32 -4.44 7.61 26.56
CA GLU A 32 -3.80 8.88 26.96
C GLU A 32 -3.91 9.94 25.85
N ARG A 33 -3.90 9.51 24.58
CA ARG A 33 -3.92 10.41 23.43
C ARG A 33 -4.55 9.73 22.23
N LYS A 34 -5.33 10.49 21.45
CA LYS A 34 -5.84 10.11 20.13
C LYS A 34 -5.31 11.05 19.06
N ILE A 35 -4.89 10.51 17.92
CA ILE A 35 -4.47 11.25 16.73
C ILE A 35 -5.10 10.59 15.53
N ASP A 36 -5.81 11.37 14.72
CA ASP A 36 -6.38 10.90 13.46
C ASP A 36 -5.50 11.38 12.29
N GLY A 37 -5.34 10.54 11.29
CA GLY A 37 -4.56 10.83 10.09
C GLY A 37 -5.11 10.10 8.87
N VAL A 38 -4.48 10.32 7.72
CA VAL A 38 -4.75 9.54 6.51
C VAL A 38 -3.56 8.66 6.24
N GLY A 39 -3.83 7.37 6.09
CA GLY A 39 -2.84 6.34 5.86
C GLY A 39 -3.01 5.58 4.55
N GLY A 40 -2.28 4.49 4.47
CA GLY A 40 -2.13 3.67 3.28
C GLY A 40 -0.97 4.12 2.40
N GLY A 41 -0.32 3.17 1.72
CA GLY A 41 0.87 3.42 0.91
C GLY A 41 0.74 4.59 -0.07
N PRO A 42 -0.33 4.66 -0.88
CA PRO A 42 -0.53 5.77 -1.82
C PRO A 42 -0.58 7.14 -1.15
N SER A 43 -1.30 7.27 -0.03
CA SER A 43 -1.39 8.52 0.71
C SER A 43 -0.02 8.95 1.23
N ASN A 44 0.70 8.01 1.87
CA ASN A 44 2.00 8.28 2.46
C ASN A 44 3.00 8.76 1.40
N VAL A 45 3.08 8.06 0.26
CA VAL A 45 4.00 8.43 -0.82
C VAL A 45 3.65 9.79 -1.41
N LEU A 46 2.39 10.04 -1.76
CA LEU A 46 2.00 11.30 -2.41
C LEU A 46 2.13 12.51 -1.47
N THR A 47 1.84 12.33 -0.19
CA THR A 47 1.96 13.37 0.83
C THR A 47 3.43 13.71 1.09
N ASN A 48 4.30 12.70 1.24
CA ASN A 48 5.72 12.93 1.41
C ASN A 48 6.36 13.61 0.20
N LEU A 49 5.95 13.25 -1.02
CA LEU A 49 6.38 13.94 -2.22
C LEU A 49 5.99 15.41 -2.25
N GLU A 50 4.79 15.77 -1.74
CA GLU A 50 4.40 17.18 -1.58
C GLU A 50 5.34 17.91 -0.62
N TYR A 51 5.62 17.35 0.55
CA TYR A 51 6.53 17.94 1.53
C TYR A 51 7.98 18.07 1.02
N LEU A 52 8.39 17.16 0.14
CA LEU A 52 9.68 17.23 -0.54
C LEU A 52 9.71 18.20 -1.74
N GLY A 53 8.63 18.92 -1.99
CA GLY A 53 8.55 19.92 -3.05
C GLY A 53 8.37 19.35 -4.47
N PHE A 54 7.85 18.14 -4.61
CA PHE A 54 7.56 17.54 -5.92
C PHE A 54 6.43 18.28 -6.63
N LYS A 55 6.76 18.97 -7.73
CA LYS A 55 5.89 19.92 -8.44
C LYS A 55 5.04 19.31 -9.55
N TYR A 56 5.19 18.00 -9.84
CA TYR A 56 4.45 17.35 -10.93
C TYR A 56 3.15 16.74 -10.44
N PRO A 57 2.22 16.37 -11.35
CA PRO A 57 0.95 15.79 -10.98
C PRO A 57 1.08 14.55 -10.07
N LYS A 58 0.40 14.57 -8.94
CA LYS A 58 0.24 13.49 -7.96
C LYS A 58 -1.20 12.99 -8.06
N ILE A 59 -1.41 11.76 -8.55
CA ILE A 59 -2.74 11.25 -8.91
C ILE A 59 -3.08 10.06 -8.01
N ALA A 60 -4.18 10.15 -7.30
CA ALA A 60 -4.73 9.10 -6.45
C ALA A 60 -5.67 8.18 -7.24
N LEU A 61 -5.42 6.86 -7.18
CA LEU A 61 -6.32 5.82 -7.64
C LEU A 61 -6.59 4.83 -6.50
N GLY A 62 -7.79 4.29 -6.46
CA GLY A 62 -8.20 3.33 -5.43
C GLY A 62 -9.69 3.40 -5.17
N CYS A 63 -10.13 2.81 -4.07
CA CYS A 63 -11.53 2.77 -3.66
C CYS A 63 -11.71 3.41 -2.29
N ILE A 64 -12.78 4.19 -2.14
CA ILE A 64 -13.25 4.75 -0.86
C ILE A 64 -14.77 4.55 -0.78
N GLY A 65 -15.32 4.60 0.41
CA GLY A 65 -16.76 4.59 0.65
C GLY A 65 -17.42 5.93 0.37
N LYS A 66 -18.70 6.03 0.80
CA LYS A 66 -19.45 7.30 0.85
C LYS A 66 -19.76 7.61 2.32
N ASP A 67 -18.78 8.10 3.05
CA ASP A 67 -18.80 8.31 4.50
C ASP A 67 -17.83 9.42 4.93
N ASN A 68 -17.80 9.70 6.23
CA ASN A 68 -16.94 10.72 6.82
C ASN A 68 -15.45 10.44 6.60
N GLU A 69 -15.03 9.17 6.65
CA GLU A 69 -13.66 8.75 6.42
C GLU A 69 -13.22 9.07 4.97
N ALA A 70 -14.13 8.87 3.99
CA ALA A 70 -13.87 9.27 2.62
C ALA A 70 -13.67 10.79 2.50
N ASP A 71 -14.42 11.58 3.26
CA ASP A 71 -14.30 13.03 3.23
C ASP A 71 -13.03 13.52 3.93
N ILE A 72 -12.57 12.84 4.98
CA ILE A 72 -11.25 13.07 5.59
C ILE A 72 -10.14 12.84 4.56
N ILE A 73 -10.17 11.71 3.83
CA ILE A 73 -9.19 11.41 2.78
C ILE A 73 -9.21 12.48 1.68
N LYS A 74 -10.39 12.89 1.20
CA LYS A 74 -10.50 13.93 0.16
C LYS A 74 -9.96 15.29 0.63
N LYS A 75 -10.28 15.71 1.87
CA LYS A 75 -9.75 16.94 2.48
C LYS A 75 -8.23 16.91 2.60
N HIS A 76 -7.68 15.79 3.08
CA HIS A 76 -6.24 15.55 3.15
C HIS A 76 -5.58 15.67 1.77
N ASN A 77 -6.14 14.99 0.78
CA ASN A 77 -5.63 15.00 -0.59
C ASN A 77 -5.64 16.43 -1.18
N LYS A 78 -6.74 17.17 -0.96
CA LYS A 78 -6.84 18.58 -1.40
C LYS A 78 -5.75 19.45 -0.76
N LYS A 79 -5.53 19.31 0.55
CA LYS A 79 -4.49 20.07 1.29
C LYS A 79 -3.09 19.79 0.74
N ASN A 80 -2.82 18.57 0.27
CA ASN A 80 -1.51 18.12 -0.22
C ASN A 80 -1.39 18.15 -1.75
N ASN A 81 -2.24 18.90 -2.46
CA ASN A 81 -2.22 19.01 -3.93
C ASN A 81 -2.27 17.65 -4.65
N ILE A 82 -3.01 16.68 -4.10
CA ILE A 82 -3.20 15.35 -4.66
C ILE A 82 -4.51 15.31 -5.45
N ILE A 83 -4.43 14.92 -6.71
CA ILE A 83 -5.59 14.81 -7.63
C ILE A 83 -6.37 13.55 -7.27
N SER A 84 -7.45 13.70 -6.50
CA SER A 84 -8.26 12.59 -5.97
C SER A 84 -9.59 12.35 -6.71
N LYS A 85 -9.90 13.10 -7.77
CA LYS A 85 -11.15 12.92 -8.55
C LYS A 85 -11.28 11.57 -9.25
N TYR A 86 -10.20 10.80 -9.29
CA TYR A 86 -10.16 9.45 -9.88
C TYR A 86 -10.27 8.33 -8.86
N LEU A 87 -10.39 8.64 -7.56
CA LEU A 87 -10.79 7.66 -6.55
C LEU A 87 -12.22 7.18 -6.86
N THR A 88 -12.41 5.86 -6.84
CA THR A 88 -13.73 5.26 -7.04
C THR A 88 -14.52 5.30 -5.73
N VAL A 89 -15.67 5.97 -5.72
CA VAL A 89 -16.57 5.98 -4.56
C VAL A 89 -17.53 4.79 -4.67
N LEU A 90 -17.49 3.89 -3.70
CA LEU A 90 -18.35 2.71 -3.60
C LEU A 90 -19.45 2.99 -2.57
N ARG A 91 -20.68 3.21 -3.03
CA ARG A 91 -21.80 3.64 -2.17
C ARG A 91 -22.20 2.62 -1.11
N ASN A 92 -22.02 1.33 -1.40
CA ASN A 92 -22.41 0.22 -0.53
C ASN A 92 -21.25 -0.28 0.36
N ASN A 93 -20.09 0.36 0.32
CA ASN A 93 -18.93 0.01 1.14
C ASN A 93 -18.56 1.17 2.05
N LYS A 94 -18.07 0.85 3.25
CA LYS A 94 -17.42 1.82 4.13
C LYS A 94 -15.97 2.03 3.69
N THR A 95 -15.46 3.23 3.92
CA THR A 95 -14.03 3.50 3.73
C THR A 95 -13.20 2.69 4.73
N SER A 96 -12.05 2.24 4.32
CA SER A 96 -11.10 1.54 5.17
C SER A 96 -10.57 2.44 6.29
N TYR A 97 -10.30 1.85 7.44
CA TYR A 97 -9.62 2.51 8.55
C TYR A 97 -8.69 1.54 9.28
N THR A 98 -7.71 2.09 9.99
CA THR A 98 -6.79 1.31 10.83
C THR A 98 -6.78 1.90 12.24
N LEU A 99 -7.09 1.09 13.25
CA LEU A 99 -6.84 1.42 14.64
C LEU A 99 -5.41 1.06 14.97
N ILE A 100 -4.63 2.02 15.45
CA ILE A 100 -3.22 1.86 15.75
C ILE A 100 -3.04 2.06 17.25
N MET A 101 -2.65 1.01 17.95
CA MET A 101 -2.37 1.07 19.38
C MET A 101 -0.86 1.11 19.63
N SER A 102 -0.41 2.04 20.49
CA SER A 102 0.98 2.09 20.94
C SER A 102 1.03 2.43 22.43
N LYS A 103 1.94 1.80 23.15
CA LYS A 103 2.14 2.08 24.58
C LYS A 103 3.35 3.02 24.85
N GLY A 104 3.93 3.61 23.80
CA GLY A 104 5.22 4.31 23.87
C GLY A 104 6.38 3.34 23.60
N GLY A 105 7.54 3.86 23.22
CA GLY A 105 8.70 3.01 22.89
C GLY A 105 8.80 2.53 21.44
N GLY A 106 7.92 2.98 20.55
CA GLY A 106 8.05 2.73 19.10
C GLY A 106 7.25 1.56 18.54
N GLU A 107 6.92 0.56 19.34
CA GLU A 107 6.10 -0.57 18.88
C GLU A 107 4.63 -0.19 18.72
N ARG A 108 4.03 -0.64 17.62
CA ARG A 108 2.64 -0.38 17.26
C ARG A 108 1.95 -1.69 16.88
N THR A 109 0.68 -1.81 17.25
CA THR A 109 -0.20 -2.90 16.80
C THR A 109 -1.34 -2.32 16.00
N PHE A 110 -1.66 -2.97 14.88
CA PHE A 110 -2.59 -2.48 13.89
C PHE A 110 -3.82 -3.38 13.82
N PHE A 111 -5.02 -2.77 13.87
CA PHE A 111 -6.29 -3.43 13.63
C PHE A 111 -6.92 -2.80 12.40
N HIS A 112 -6.86 -3.51 11.28
CA HIS A 112 -7.25 -2.96 9.99
C HIS A 112 -8.63 -3.44 9.55
N TYR A 113 -9.50 -2.48 9.22
CA TYR A 113 -10.76 -2.73 8.55
C TYR A 113 -10.59 -2.44 7.05
N PRO A 114 -10.67 -3.46 6.19
CA PRO A 114 -10.32 -3.30 4.76
C PRO A 114 -11.36 -2.51 3.97
N GLY A 115 -12.64 -2.61 4.30
CA GLY A 115 -13.72 -1.80 3.71
C GLY A 115 -13.72 -1.77 2.19
N ALA A 116 -13.80 -0.58 1.61
CA ALA A 116 -13.84 -0.38 0.16
C ALA A 116 -12.59 -0.92 -0.58
N ASN A 117 -11.45 -1.06 0.11
CA ASN A 117 -10.22 -1.58 -0.48
C ASN A 117 -10.34 -3.05 -0.91
N GLU A 118 -11.17 -3.88 -0.24
CA GLU A 118 -11.44 -5.26 -0.68
C GLU A 118 -12.03 -5.33 -2.09
N SER A 119 -12.76 -4.30 -2.49
CA SER A 119 -13.38 -4.22 -3.81
C SER A 119 -12.46 -3.66 -4.89
N LEU A 120 -11.21 -3.28 -4.54
CA LEU A 120 -10.25 -2.74 -5.49
C LEU A 120 -9.95 -3.77 -6.58
N SER A 121 -10.27 -3.42 -7.82
CA SER A 121 -10.19 -4.29 -8.98
C SER A 121 -9.60 -3.55 -10.17
N TYR A 122 -9.29 -4.26 -11.24
CA TYR A 122 -8.88 -3.68 -12.52
C TYR A 122 -9.82 -2.58 -13.02
N ARG A 123 -11.14 -2.73 -12.79
CA ARG A 123 -12.16 -1.77 -13.25
C ARG A 123 -12.06 -0.41 -12.55
N ASN A 124 -11.47 -0.37 -11.36
CA ASN A 124 -11.30 0.86 -10.57
C ASN A 124 -10.04 1.64 -11.00
N ILE A 125 -9.11 1.00 -11.72
CA ILE A 125 -7.86 1.62 -12.18
C ILE A 125 -8.03 2.12 -13.62
N LYS A 126 -8.68 3.27 -13.77
CA LYS A 126 -9.05 3.86 -15.07
C LYS A 126 -7.89 4.64 -15.71
N LEU A 127 -6.85 3.93 -16.15
CA LEU A 127 -5.64 4.55 -16.74
C LEU A 127 -5.90 5.41 -17.98
N SER A 128 -6.98 5.16 -18.74
CA SER A 128 -7.35 5.97 -19.90
C SER A 128 -7.63 7.43 -19.54
N ASN A 129 -8.25 7.66 -18.38
CA ASN A 129 -8.69 8.99 -17.95
C ASN A 129 -7.54 9.92 -17.52
N ILE A 130 -6.34 9.37 -17.33
CA ILE A 130 -5.20 10.08 -16.76
C ILE A 130 -4.01 10.21 -17.71
N LYS A 131 -4.13 9.76 -18.95
CA LYS A 131 -3.07 9.83 -19.98
C LYS A 131 -2.55 11.25 -20.20
N ASN A 132 -3.43 12.25 -20.12
CA ASN A 132 -3.08 13.66 -20.35
C ASN A 132 -2.10 14.23 -19.32
N TYR A 133 -2.00 13.63 -18.12
CA TYR A 133 -1.03 14.02 -17.11
C TYR A 133 0.39 13.49 -17.40
N LYS A 134 0.54 12.63 -18.43
CA LYS A 134 1.82 12.03 -18.84
C LYS A 134 2.62 11.46 -17.64
N PRO A 135 2.03 10.60 -16.80
CA PRO A 135 2.71 10.08 -15.61
C PRO A 135 3.91 9.23 -16.02
N LYS A 136 4.97 9.30 -15.20
CA LYS A 136 6.20 8.50 -15.38
C LYS A 136 6.22 7.30 -14.43
N ILE A 137 5.61 7.41 -13.24
CA ILE A 137 5.66 6.40 -12.20
C ILE A 137 4.24 5.90 -11.92
N PHE A 138 4.10 4.60 -11.78
CA PHE A 138 2.94 3.93 -11.22
C PHE A 138 3.36 3.21 -9.94
N TYR A 139 2.99 3.79 -8.80
CA TYR A 139 3.16 3.18 -7.48
C TYR A 139 1.91 2.41 -7.11
N VAL A 140 2.07 1.21 -6.52
CA VAL A 140 0.97 0.45 -5.94
C VAL A 140 1.37 -0.20 -4.61
N GLY A 141 0.56 -0.02 -3.61
CA GLY A 141 0.76 -0.56 -2.25
C GLY A 141 -0.54 -0.63 -1.44
N TYR A 142 -0.67 -1.58 -0.59
CA TYR A 142 0.32 -2.63 -0.32
C TYR A 142 -0.11 -3.95 -0.97
N LEU A 143 0.78 -4.61 -1.68
CA LEU A 143 0.54 -5.96 -2.18
C LEU A 143 0.17 -6.86 -0.98
N THR A 144 -0.70 -7.82 -1.23
CA THR A 144 -1.37 -8.70 -0.26
C THR A 144 -2.55 -8.05 0.48
N PHE A 145 -2.76 -6.74 0.28
CA PHE A 145 -3.92 -6.00 0.78
C PHE A 145 -4.78 -5.35 -0.34
N LEU A 146 -4.50 -5.66 -1.62
CA LEU A 146 -5.16 -4.98 -2.75
C LEU A 146 -6.52 -5.58 -3.11
N GLY A 147 -7.12 -6.36 -2.23
CA GLY A 147 -8.42 -6.97 -2.44
C GLY A 147 -8.46 -7.80 -3.73
N LYS A 148 -9.40 -7.51 -4.62
CA LYS A 148 -9.58 -8.28 -5.88
C LYS A 148 -8.40 -8.20 -6.85
N LEU A 149 -7.48 -7.26 -6.70
CA LEU A 149 -6.27 -7.21 -7.53
C LEU A 149 -5.25 -8.28 -7.17
N ASP A 150 -5.24 -8.73 -5.90
CA ASP A 150 -4.35 -9.79 -5.41
C ASP A 150 -4.91 -11.20 -5.66
N GLU A 151 -6.17 -11.33 -6.11
CA GLU A 151 -6.73 -12.64 -6.45
C GLU A 151 -5.92 -13.33 -7.54
N LEU A 152 -5.50 -14.57 -7.27
CA LEU A 152 -4.78 -15.43 -8.21
C LEU A 152 -5.75 -16.13 -9.16
N ASP A 153 -5.39 -16.17 -10.43
CA ASP A 153 -6.05 -17.02 -11.43
C ASP A 153 -5.52 -18.48 -11.40
N SER A 154 -6.04 -19.32 -12.26
CA SER A 154 -5.61 -20.73 -12.40
C SER A 154 -4.12 -20.89 -12.74
N ASN A 155 -3.48 -19.87 -13.28
CA ASN A 155 -2.05 -19.85 -13.64
C ASN A 155 -1.20 -19.18 -12.53
N ASN A 156 -1.73 -19.00 -11.34
CA ASN A 156 -1.09 -18.28 -10.23
C ASN A 156 -0.65 -16.84 -10.59
N LYS A 157 -1.41 -16.13 -11.43
CA LYS A 157 -1.18 -14.73 -11.76
C LYS A 157 -2.23 -13.88 -11.09
N THR A 158 -1.80 -12.79 -10.45
CA THR A 158 -2.74 -11.80 -9.88
C THR A 158 -3.38 -10.95 -10.98
N LYS A 159 -4.58 -10.45 -10.71
CA LYS A 159 -5.25 -9.49 -11.61
C LYS A 159 -4.46 -8.17 -11.71
N LEU A 160 -3.63 -7.85 -10.73
CA LEU A 160 -2.69 -6.72 -10.74
C LEU A 160 -1.72 -6.82 -11.93
N CYS A 161 -1.27 -8.01 -12.33
CA CYS A 161 -0.34 -8.19 -13.46
C CYS A 161 -0.84 -7.53 -14.75
N SER A 162 -2.15 -7.54 -14.99
CA SER A 162 -2.75 -6.88 -16.17
C SER A 162 -2.62 -5.36 -16.11
N VAL A 163 -2.73 -4.77 -14.92
CA VAL A 163 -2.51 -3.34 -14.68
C VAL A 163 -1.06 -3.00 -14.93
N LEU A 164 -0.13 -3.73 -14.28
CA LEU A 164 1.32 -3.51 -14.39
C LEU A 164 1.83 -3.63 -15.83
N LYS A 165 1.33 -4.63 -16.57
CA LYS A 165 1.64 -4.78 -18.00
C LYS A 165 1.17 -3.57 -18.81
N LYS A 166 -0.01 -3.03 -18.49
CA LYS A 166 -0.56 -1.85 -19.17
C LYS A 166 0.23 -0.58 -18.85
N THR A 167 0.61 -0.38 -17.61
CA THR A 167 1.44 0.77 -17.20
C THR A 167 2.82 0.74 -17.83
N LYS A 168 3.48 -0.43 -17.92
CA LYS A 168 4.73 -0.60 -18.68
C LYS A 168 4.54 -0.27 -20.16
N LYS A 169 3.46 -0.76 -20.82
CA LYS A 169 3.16 -0.38 -22.21
C LYS A 169 2.92 1.12 -22.40
N MET A 170 2.45 1.82 -21.38
CA MET A 170 2.34 3.27 -21.36
C MET A 170 3.69 3.95 -21.07
N GLY A 171 4.77 3.19 -20.86
CA GLY A 171 6.14 3.66 -20.58
C GLY A 171 6.27 4.28 -19.19
N MET A 172 5.56 3.75 -18.20
CA MET A 172 5.73 4.06 -16.78
C MET A 172 6.65 3.05 -16.11
N LEU A 173 7.33 3.50 -15.06
CA LEU A 173 8.04 2.65 -14.10
C LEU A 173 7.06 2.17 -13.04
N ASN A 174 7.03 0.88 -12.76
CA ASN A 174 6.19 0.28 -11.75
C ASN A 174 6.95 0.15 -10.43
N CYS A 175 6.45 0.81 -9.40
CA CYS A 175 6.95 0.77 -8.02
C CYS A 175 5.94 -0.01 -7.17
N LEU A 176 6.37 -1.13 -6.60
CA LEU A 176 5.53 -1.99 -5.76
C LEU A 176 5.97 -1.88 -4.31
N ASP A 177 5.01 -1.86 -3.40
CA ASP A 177 5.23 -1.79 -1.96
C ASP A 177 4.45 -2.90 -1.26
N LEU A 178 5.07 -3.55 -0.29
CA LEU A 178 4.52 -4.72 0.38
C LEU A 178 3.83 -4.34 1.70
N ALA A 179 3.28 -5.33 2.37
CA ALA A 179 2.73 -5.20 3.72
C ALA A 179 3.23 -6.34 4.60
N SER A 180 3.54 -6.03 5.85
CA SER A 180 3.88 -7.02 6.88
C SER A 180 2.60 -7.73 7.37
N TYR A 181 1.98 -8.51 6.48
CA TYR A 181 0.73 -9.22 6.72
C TYR A 181 0.85 -10.70 6.35
N ASP A 182 0.45 -11.57 7.27
CA ASP A 182 0.52 -13.02 7.03
C ASP A 182 -0.61 -13.47 6.09
N HIS A 183 -0.28 -13.52 4.80
CA HIS A 183 -1.21 -13.91 3.74
C HIS A 183 -0.79 -15.26 3.16
N LYS A 184 -1.71 -16.24 3.12
CA LYS A 184 -1.46 -17.62 2.65
C LYS A 184 -0.79 -17.73 1.26
N ASN A 185 -0.99 -16.76 0.41
CA ASN A 185 -0.43 -16.72 -0.95
C ASN A 185 0.68 -15.66 -1.12
N TYR A 186 1.29 -15.17 -0.03
CA TYR A 186 2.24 -14.05 -0.06
C TYR A 186 3.28 -14.20 -1.16
N LYS A 187 4.07 -15.28 -1.12
CA LYS A 187 5.12 -15.56 -2.13
C LYS A 187 4.59 -15.62 -3.56
N LYS A 188 3.41 -16.23 -3.77
CA LYS A 188 2.81 -16.37 -5.11
C LYS A 188 2.40 -15.01 -5.68
N ILE A 189 1.80 -14.16 -4.86
CA ILE A 189 1.40 -12.80 -5.24
C ILE A 189 2.61 -11.99 -5.69
N ILE A 190 3.67 -11.95 -4.88
CA ILE A 190 4.88 -11.20 -5.18
C ILE A 190 5.56 -11.73 -6.46
N LYS A 191 5.78 -13.05 -6.53
CA LYS A 191 6.40 -13.70 -7.70
C LYS A 191 5.61 -13.42 -8.99
N SER A 192 4.28 -13.37 -8.92
CA SER A 192 3.45 -13.08 -10.10
C SER A 192 3.65 -11.66 -10.64
N ALA A 193 3.89 -10.69 -9.76
CA ALA A 193 4.06 -9.28 -10.09
C ALA A 193 5.52 -8.91 -10.44
N ALA A 194 6.49 -9.68 -9.97
CA ALA A 194 7.93 -9.40 -10.04
C ALA A 194 8.40 -8.96 -11.43
N LYS A 195 8.08 -9.71 -12.49
CA LYS A 195 8.49 -9.41 -13.87
C LYS A 195 7.95 -8.13 -14.48
N TYR A 196 7.03 -7.46 -13.78
CA TYR A 196 6.49 -6.16 -14.16
C TYR A 196 6.93 -5.05 -13.22
N CYS A 197 7.74 -5.38 -12.21
CA CYS A 197 8.23 -4.48 -11.18
C CYS A 197 9.57 -3.88 -11.60
N ASP A 198 9.71 -2.56 -11.49
CA ASP A 198 10.98 -1.85 -11.69
C ASP A 198 11.62 -1.52 -10.34
N TYR A 199 10.81 -1.27 -9.30
CA TYR A 199 11.28 -0.98 -7.94
C TYR A 199 10.37 -1.67 -6.94
N LEU A 200 10.93 -2.49 -6.07
CA LEU A 200 10.22 -3.15 -4.97
C LEU A 200 10.67 -2.56 -3.63
N PHE A 201 9.69 -2.09 -2.84
CA PHE A 201 9.92 -1.59 -1.48
C PHE A 201 9.41 -2.61 -0.48
N LEU A 202 10.26 -2.95 0.48
CA LEU A 202 9.94 -3.95 1.50
C LEU A 202 10.88 -3.77 2.70
N ASN A 203 10.40 -4.15 3.87
CA ASN A 203 11.19 -4.26 5.09
C ASN A 203 11.69 -5.71 5.30
N GLU A 204 12.39 -5.95 6.40
CA GLU A 204 12.99 -7.26 6.71
C GLU A 204 11.94 -8.36 6.90
N ILE A 205 10.78 -8.04 7.50
CA ILE A 205 9.67 -8.97 7.72
C ILE A 205 9.06 -9.35 6.36
N GLU A 206 8.82 -8.38 5.51
CA GLU A 206 8.26 -8.57 4.18
C GLU A 206 9.19 -9.34 3.28
N ALA A 207 10.50 -9.10 3.37
CA ALA A 207 11.50 -9.87 2.65
C ALA A 207 11.52 -11.34 3.12
N GLU A 208 11.42 -11.60 4.42
CA GLU A 208 11.30 -12.95 4.97
C GLU A 208 10.01 -13.65 4.47
N LEU A 209 8.86 -12.96 4.52
CA LEU A 209 7.60 -13.49 4.01
C LEU A 209 7.64 -13.78 2.50
N ALA A 210 8.27 -12.92 1.71
CA ALA A 210 8.38 -13.06 0.26
C ALA A 210 9.33 -14.18 -0.16
N THR A 211 10.43 -14.39 0.55
CA THR A 211 11.53 -15.27 0.11
C THR A 211 11.72 -16.49 1.00
N GLY A 212 11.46 -16.36 2.30
CA GLY A 212 11.74 -17.37 3.33
C GLY A 212 13.13 -17.25 3.96
N TYR A 213 13.95 -16.30 3.54
CA TYR A 213 15.24 -16.04 4.17
C TYR A 213 15.04 -15.22 5.44
N LYS A 214 15.46 -15.75 6.58
CA LYS A 214 15.31 -15.09 7.89
C LYS A 214 16.37 -13.99 8.06
N ILE A 215 15.96 -12.73 7.92
CA ILE A 215 16.85 -11.58 7.92
C ILE A 215 17.15 -11.10 9.34
N ILE A 216 16.15 -11.11 10.22
CA ILE A 216 16.33 -10.79 11.64
C ILE A 216 16.18 -12.06 12.47
N SER A 217 17.19 -12.36 13.30
CA SER A 217 17.15 -13.47 14.26
C SER A 217 17.75 -13.03 15.58
N LYS A 218 17.02 -13.23 16.70
CA LYS A 218 17.45 -12.81 18.04
C LYS A 218 17.94 -11.35 18.06
N ASN A 219 17.20 -10.44 17.41
CA ASN A 219 17.51 -9.00 17.25
C ASN A 219 18.86 -8.72 16.53
N LYS A 220 19.40 -9.67 15.78
CA LYS A 220 20.61 -9.50 14.99
C LYS A 220 20.26 -9.54 13.49
N PHE A 221 20.77 -8.55 12.76
CA PHE A 221 20.65 -8.48 11.29
C PHE A 221 21.59 -9.49 10.63
N ASN A 222 21.07 -10.30 9.72
CA ASN A 222 21.82 -11.27 8.93
C ASN A 222 22.01 -10.75 7.50
N LYS A 223 23.16 -10.12 7.25
CA LYS A 223 23.50 -9.55 5.95
C LYS A 223 23.46 -10.58 4.82
N LYS A 224 24.01 -11.78 5.02
CA LYS A 224 24.03 -12.85 4.01
C LYS A 224 22.63 -13.26 3.60
N ASN A 225 21.70 -13.40 4.55
CA ASN A 225 20.31 -13.73 4.23
C ASN A 225 19.59 -12.57 3.54
N ALA A 226 19.89 -11.32 3.89
CA ALA A 226 19.36 -10.15 3.21
C ALA A 226 19.80 -10.09 1.74
N GLU A 227 21.08 -10.33 1.46
CA GLU A 227 21.64 -10.43 0.11
C GLU A 227 21.00 -11.59 -0.67
N SER A 228 20.83 -12.76 -0.03
CA SER A 228 20.16 -13.91 -0.65
C SER A 228 18.70 -13.62 -1.00
N ALA A 229 17.98 -12.93 -0.11
CA ALA A 229 16.61 -12.51 -0.35
C ALA A 229 16.51 -11.53 -1.52
N ALA A 230 17.41 -10.54 -1.58
CA ALA A 230 17.48 -9.59 -2.68
C ALA A 230 17.75 -10.28 -4.02
N ASN A 231 18.75 -11.16 -4.08
CA ASN A 231 19.10 -11.91 -5.28
C ASN A 231 17.92 -12.79 -5.76
N TYR A 232 17.26 -13.50 -4.84
CA TYR A 232 16.07 -14.28 -5.17
C TYR A 232 14.97 -13.42 -5.81
N LEU A 233 14.72 -12.23 -5.29
CA LEU A 233 13.70 -11.32 -5.82
C LEU A 233 14.10 -10.77 -7.20
N LEU A 234 15.38 -10.47 -7.43
CA LEU A 234 15.92 -10.08 -8.74
C LEU A 234 15.76 -11.21 -9.76
N GLU A 235 16.08 -12.45 -9.39
CA GLU A 235 15.88 -13.64 -10.23
C GLU A 235 14.41 -13.89 -10.58
N CYS A 236 13.47 -13.45 -9.73
CA CYS A 236 12.04 -13.46 -10.04
C CYS A 236 11.65 -12.43 -11.12
N GLY A 237 12.55 -11.55 -11.54
CA GLY A 237 12.39 -10.62 -12.66
C GLY A 237 12.15 -9.16 -12.24
N ILE A 238 12.46 -8.78 -11.02
CA ILE A 238 12.51 -7.38 -10.60
C ILE A 238 13.74 -6.73 -11.26
N SER A 239 13.55 -5.54 -11.83
CA SER A 239 14.61 -4.83 -12.59
C SER A 239 15.49 -4.00 -11.66
#